data_d6411e2f090115ed853843d85a3e4758
#
_entry.id   d6411e2f090115ed853843d85a3e4758
#
_cell.length_a   1.000
_cell.length_b   1.000
_cell.length_c   1.000
_cell.angle_alpha   90.00
_cell.angle_beta   90.00
_cell.angle_gamma   90.00
#
_symmetry.space_group_name_H-M   'P 1'
#
loop_
_entity.id
_entity.type
_entity.pdbx_description
1 polymer ?
#
loop_
_entity_poly.entity_id
_entity_poly.type
_entity_poly.pdbx_seq_one_letter_code
_entity_poly.pdbx_strand_id
1 'polypeptide(L)'
;MSGIKKYAPENTLGKIAIISSFHIYNLCVIIINMQIIPVASGKGGVGKSLLSANLAIALGQAGKKVVIADLDLGSSNLHLVIGQNSPKVGVGTYLSGETPFESIIFPTEYENVSFIAGDSEIPGLTSLKVSQKNELIRNFNKIDADYLILDLGAGTHLTILDMFLLSPQGIVVTAPTVTATLNGYLFLKNVVFRMMYNTFKKGSKAYNYLEELKKDSSSLQRLYIPKLIESLDQVDPEANALFKKRLSEFHPRLVLNMIDDPKDADRAQKIRRSCQQYLGLDLEHLGVIYRDTLQDKALAARLPVIRYKPQSIIGQAIYRIAEKVIQSETLKFDDDYDITQASDTSFEVANEEANDDFSQKMAYVEELAGTGALTAGELAETLKQQQYEITQLRAENLLLKKKLLEAASKGFKV
;
A
#
# COMPACT_ATOMS: atom_id res chain seq x y z
N MET A 1 78.15 40.29 -1.08
CA MET A 1 77.35 41.16 -1.94
C MET A 1 76.51 40.26 -2.81
N SER A 2 75.22 40.57 -2.97
CA SER A 2 74.19 39.92 -3.79
C SER A 2 73.65 38.57 -3.25
N GLY A 3 72.53 38.39 -2.74
CA GLY A 3 71.20 38.79 -3.16
C GLY A 3 70.47 37.54 -3.60
N ILE A 4 70.01 36.70 -2.61
CA ILE A 4 69.15 35.53 -2.92
C ILE A 4 67.67 35.92 -2.63
N LYS A 5 66.89 36.12 -3.70
CA LYS A 5 65.45 36.29 -3.63
C LYS A 5 64.77 34.95 -3.31
N LYS A 6 64.04 34.91 -2.18
CA LYS A 6 63.09 33.84 -1.86
C LYS A 6 61.89 33.95 -2.79
N TYR A 7 61.59 32.90 -3.56
CA TYR A 7 60.31 32.64 -4.15
C TYR A 7 59.51 31.72 -3.22
N ALA A 8 58.41 32.20 -2.72
CA ALA A 8 57.39 31.38 -2.04
C ALA A 8 56.48 30.77 -3.09
N PRO A 9 56.10 29.51 -2.99
CA PRO A 9 55.02 28.97 -3.80
C PRO A 9 53.69 29.24 -3.13
N GLU A 10 52.93 30.19 -3.66
CA GLU A 10 51.51 30.35 -3.40
C GLU A 10 50.72 29.29 -4.16
N ASN A 11 49.65 28.76 -3.51
CA ASN A 11 48.51 28.07 -4.12
C ASN A 11 48.57 26.58 -4.45
N THR A 12 49.05 25.73 -3.53
CA THR A 12 48.74 24.30 -3.63
C THR A 12 47.75 23.81 -2.56
N LEU A 13 47.54 24.53 -1.48
CA LEU A 13 46.61 24.19 -0.40
C LEU A 13 45.14 24.51 -0.72
N GLY A 14 44.85 25.50 -1.57
CA GLY A 14 43.50 25.88 -1.94
C GLY A 14 42.81 24.88 -2.87
N LYS A 15 43.57 24.20 -3.73
CA LYS A 15 43.01 23.20 -4.67
C LYS A 15 42.74 21.84 -4.01
N ILE A 16 43.51 21.46 -3.00
CA ILE A 16 43.30 20.21 -2.24
C ILE A 16 42.09 20.35 -1.31
N ALA A 17 41.89 21.54 -0.72
CA ALA A 17 40.72 21.78 0.14
C ALA A 17 39.38 21.80 -0.66
N ILE A 18 39.37 22.28 -1.91
CA ILE A 18 38.18 22.29 -2.76
C ILE A 18 37.83 20.87 -3.26
N ILE A 19 38.86 20.06 -3.58
CA ILE A 19 38.62 18.67 -4.00
C ILE A 19 38.15 17.82 -2.82
N SER A 20 38.66 18.04 -1.61
CA SER A 20 38.16 17.32 -0.42
C SER A 20 36.77 17.75 -0.02
N SER A 21 36.40 19.03 -0.17
CA SER A 21 35.01 19.51 0.07
C SER A 21 34.01 18.91 -0.93
N PHE A 22 34.41 18.81 -2.20
CA PHE A 22 33.51 18.22 -3.24
C PHE A 22 33.33 16.72 -3.04
N HIS A 23 34.35 15.98 -2.58
CA HIS A 23 34.23 14.57 -2.25
C HIS A 23 33.44 14.32 -0.94
N ILE A 24 33.61 15.20 0.04
CA ILE A 24 32.87 15.14 1.30
C ILE A 24 31.39 15.51 1.06
N TYR A 25 31.10 16.47 0.17
CA TYR A 25 29.72 16.79 -0.21
C TYR A 25 29.03 15.66 -0.99
N ASN A 26 29.76 14.94 -1.85
CA ASN A 26 29.21 13.77 -2.54
C ASN A 26 29.11 12.52 -1.65
N LEU A 27 29.85 12.45 -0.53
CA LEU A 27 29.69 11.37 0.46
C LEU A 27 28.59 11.67 1.50
N CYS A 28 28.15 12.94 1.64
CA CYS A 28 27.09 13.31 2.59
C CYS A 28 25.71 13.46 1.98
N VAL A 29 25.51 13.13 0.70
CA VAL A 29 24.19 13.15 0.03
C VAL A 29 23.65 11.73 -0.23
N ILE A 30 24.12 10.74 0.50
CA ILE A 30 23.27 9.59 0.80
C ILE A 30 22.45 10.00 2.05
N ILE A 31 21.55 10.94 1.90
CA ILE A 31 20.39 11.03 2.77
C ILE A 31 19.59 9.78 2.43
N ILE A 32 19.75 8.75 3.24
CA ILE A 32 18.86 7.59 3.25
C ILE A 32 17.48 8.16 3.59
N ASN A 33 16.72 8.53 2.56
CA ASN A 33 15.34 8.94 2.72
C ASN A 33 14.54 7.64 2.87
N MET A 34 14.27 7.25 4.12
CA MET A 34 13.40 6.12 4.41
C MET A 34 12.12 6.22 3.57
N GLN A 35 11.79 5.16 2.86
CA GLN A 35 10.55 5.09 2.10
C GLN A 35 9.40 4.63 3.01
N ILE A 36 8.35 5.44 3.10
CA ILE A 36 7.13 5.04 3.79
C ILE A 36 6.22 4.34 2.79
N ILE A 37 5.80 3.12 3.11
CA ILE A 37 4.88 2.30 2.31
C ILE A 37 3.61 2.04 3.13
N PRO A 38 2.61 2.93 3.06
CA PRO A 38 1.32 2.64 3.66
C PRO A 38 0.59 1.60 2.83
N VAL A 39 0.11 0.56 3.50
CA VAL A 39 -0.70 -0.52 2.92
C VAL A 39 -2.12 -0.38 3.43
N ALA A 40 -3.07 -0.15 2.53
CA ALA A 40 -4.46 0.11 2.85
C ALA A 40 -5.41 -0.77 2.04
N SER A 41 -6.68 -0.79 2.45
CA SER A 41 -7.75 -1.43 1.71
C SER A 41 -9.09 -0.75 1.97
N GLY A 42 -9.94 -0.73 0.95
CA GLY A 42 -11.30 -0.21 1.10
C GLY A 42 -12.24 -1.15 1.86
N LYS A 43 -11.85 -2.41 2.08
CA LYS A 43 -12.65 -3.46 2.75
C LYS A 43 -11.75 -4.33 3.61
N GLY A 44 -12.24 -4.76 4.77
CA GLY A 44 -11.57 -5.76 5.62
C GLY A 44 -11.52 -7.14 4.97
N GLY A 45 -10.53 -7.95 5.36
CA GLY A 45 -10.41 -9.36 4.95
C GLY A 45 -9.88 -9.58 3.53
N VAL A 46 -9.27 -8.58 2.88
CA VAL A 46 -8.65 -8.72 1.54
C VAL A 46 -7.17 -9.13 1.59
N GLY A 47 -6.62 -9.42 2.78
CA GLY A 47 -5.24 -9.88 2.95
C GLY A 47 -4.19 -8.78 3.06
N LYS A 48 -4.58 -7.58 3.47
CA LYS A 48 -3.70 -6.43 3.69
C LYS A 48 -2.52 -6.76 4.62
N SER A 49 -2.80 -7.20 5.85
CA SER A 49 -1.79 -7.53 6.86
C SER A 49 -0.91 -8.72 6.45
N LEU A 50 -1.45 -9.68 5.67
CA LEU A 50 -0.69 -10.74 5.05
C LEU A 50 0.38 -10.17 4.11
N LEU A 51 -0.03 -9.28 3.20
CA LEU A 51 0.90 -8.63 2.28
C LEU A 51 1.93 -7.80 3.06
N SER A 52 1.50 -6.96 4.01
CA SER A 52 2.38 -6.09 4.80
C SER A 52 3.48 -6.88 5.51
N ALA A 53 3.12 -7.96 6.22
CA ALA A 53 4.06 -8.80 6.95
C ALA A 53 5.07 -9.50 6.03
N ASN A 54 4.56 -10.15 4.98
CA ASN A 54 5.41 -10.92 4.08
C ASN A 54 6.29 -10.01 3.20
N LEU A 55 5.78 -8.84 2.79
CA LEU A 55 6.56 -7.82 2.06
C LEU A 55 7.72 -7.29 2.94
N ALA A 56 7.46 -6.99 4.23
CA ALA A 56 8.50 -6.55 5.16
C ALA A 56 9.62 -7.56 5.25
N ILE A 57 9.28 -8.85 5.37
CA ILE A 57 10.25 -9.93 5.49
C ILE A 57 11.00 -10.14 4.17
N ALA A 58 10.33 -10.07 3.02
CA ALA A 58 10.96 -10.18 1.71
C ALA A 58 11.99 -9.05 1.47
N LEU A 59 11.65 -7.82 1.83
CA LEU A 59 12.57 -6.68 1.77
C LEU A 59 13.76 -6.85 2.75
N GLY A 60 13.50 -7.34 3.96
CA GLY A 60 14.55 -7.65 4.93
C GLY A 60 15.53 -8.72 4.41
N GLN A 61 15.02 -9.78 3.78
CA GLN A 61 15.83 -10.82 3.13
C GLN A 61 16.64 -10.28 1.93
N ALA A 62 16.15 -9.23 1.26
CA ALA A 62 16.90 -8.50 0.23
C ALA A 62 17.96 -7.54 0.81
N GLY A 63 18.21 -7.58 2.13
CA GLY A 63 19.23 -6.77 2.80
C GLY A 63 18.80 -5.36 3.19
N LYS A 64 17.50 -5.03 3.07
CA LYS A 64 16.96 -3.71 3.44
C LYS A 64 16.58 -3.68 4.92
N LYS A 65 16.89 -2.56 5.61
CA LYS A 65 16.39 -2.31 6.96
C LYS A 65 14.91 -1.93 6.90
N VAL A 66 14.06 -2.72 7.51
CA VAL A 66 12.60 -2.55 7.46
C VAL A 66 12.02 -2.39 8.84
N VAL A 67 11.16 -1.41 9.02
CA VAL A 67 10.25 -1.34 10.17
C VAL A 67 8.83 -1.52 9.66
N ILE A 68 8.09 -2.44 10.28
CA ILE A 68 6.67 -2.63 10.01
C ILE A 68 5.86 -2.18 11.23
N ALA A 69 4.86 -1.33 11.02
CA ALA A 69 3.98 -0.81 12.07
C ALA A 69 2.54 -1.23 11.84
N ASP A 70 1.91 -1.79 12.87
CA ASP A 70 0.48 -2.06 12.89
C ASP A 70 -0.28 -0.80 13.31
N LEU A 71 -0.98 -0.20 12.37
CA LEU A 71 -1.83 0.98 12.59
C LEU A 71 -3.33 0.67 12.45
N ASP A 72 -3.71 -0.60 12.47
CA ASP A 72 -5.10 -1.02 12.66
C ASP A 72 -5.46 -0.95 14.14
N LEU A 73 -5.58 0.28 14.66
CA LEU A 73 -5.79 0.58 16.08
C LEU A 73 -7.11 0.00 16.65
N GLY A 74 -7.98 -0.55 15.80
CA GLY A 74 -9.25 -1.18 16.21
C GLY A 74 -9.21 -2.71 16.20
N SER A 75 -8.24 -3.31 15.50
CA SER A 75 -8.17 -4.77 15.28
C SER A 75 -6.73 -5.19 14.98
N SER A 76 -5.81 -4.83 15.86
CA SER A 76 -4.38 -5.15 15.70
C SER A 76 -4.16 -6.66 15.72
N ASN A 77 -3.82 -7.25 14.55
CA ASN A 77 -3.59 -8.68 14.37
C ASN A 77 -2.29 -8.97 13.60
N LEU A 78 -1.51 -7.94 13.26
CA LEU A 78 -0.30 -8.10 12.47
C LEU A 78 0.73 -9.00 13.16
N HIS A 79 0.82 -8.94 14.51
CA HIS A 79 1.69 -9.79 15.32
C HIS A 79 1.44 -11.29 15.09
N LEU A 80 0.17 -11.69 14.87
CA LEU A 80 -0.17 -13.09 14.55
C LEU A 80 0.38 -13.52 13.19
N VAL A 81 0.32 -12.63 12.20
CA VAL A 81 0.79 -12.91 10.83
C VAL A 81 2.32 -12.97 10.78
N ILE A 82 3.01 -12.15 11.59
CA ILE A 82 4.47 -12.19 11.73
C ILE A 82 4.91 -13.39 12.60
N GLY A 83 4.00 -14.02 13.33
CA GLY A 83 4.30 -15.13 14.24
C GLY A 83 4.89 -14.69 15.59
N GLN A 84 4.77 -13.42 15.93
CA GLN A 84 5.25 -12.86 17.19
C GLN A 84 4.20 -12.91 18.29
N ASN A 85 4.65 -12.94 19.54
CA ASN A 85 3.75 -12.70 20.65
C ASN A 85 3.34 -11.23 20.67
N SER A 86 2.11 -10.94 21.14
CA SER A 86 1.66 -9.56 21.31
C SER A 86 2.57 -8.84 22.32
N PRO A 87 3.25 -7.76 21.93
CA PRO A 87 4.02 -6.94 22.86
C PRO A 87 3.10 -6.29 23.90
N LYS A 88 3.64 -6.02 25.09
CA LYS A 88 2.89 -5.33 26.17
C LYS A 88 2.70 -3.84 25.92
N VAL A 89 3.50 -3.27 25.03
CA VAL A 89 3.49 -1.85 24.68
C VAL A 89 3.51 -1.71 23.16
N GLY A 90 2.91 -0.65 22.65
CA GLY A 90 2.80 -0.39 21.24
C GLY A 90 2.39 1.05 20.96
N VAL A 91 1.79 1.30 19.81
CA VAL A 91 1.37 2.65 19.38
C VAL A 91 0.39 3.27 20.40
N GLY A 92 -0.52 2.50 20.97
CA GLY A 92 -1.48 3.01 21.92
C GLY A 92 -0.86 3.47 23.24
N THR A 93 -0.01 2.64 23.85
CA THR A 93 0.73 2.99 25.09
C THR A 93 1.69 4.15 24.87
N TYR A 94 2.27 4.28 23.68
CA TYR A 94 3.04 5.47 23.30
C TYR A 94 2.14 6.72 23.21
N LEU A 95 0.99 6.64 22.54
CA LEU A 95 0.08 7.78 22.36
C LEU A 95 -0.64 8.20 23.66
N SER A 96 -0.72 7.32 24.67
CA SER A 96 -1.18 7.67 26.01
C SER A 96 -0.09 8.37 26.86
N GLY A 97 1.16 8.40 26.38
CA GLY A 97 2.30 9.00 27.08
C GLY A 97 2.94 8.09 28.12
N GLU A 98 2.60 6.80 28.13
CA GLU A 98 3.12 5.82 29.11
C GLU A 98 4.53 5.32 28.75
N THR A 99 4.88 5.36 27.45
CA THR A 99 6.13 4.80 26.92
C THR A 99 6.78 5.74 25.89
N PRO A 100 8.13 5.87 25.86
CA PRO A 100 8.82 6.58 24.79
C PRO A 100 8.72 5.83 23.46
N PHE A 101 8.84 6.56 22.33
CA PHE A 101 8.66 6.00 21.00
C PHE A 101 9.66 4.87 20.67
N GLU A 102 10.90 5.03 21.08
CA GLU A 102 11.96 4.05 20.85
C GLU A 102 11.68 2.69 21.52
N SER A 103 10.93 2.69 22.62
CA SER A 103 10.60 1.47 23.37
C SER A 103 9.53 0.61 22.73
N ILE A 104 8.82 1.13 21.73
CA ILE A 104 7.78 0.37 21.00
C ILE A 104 8.30 -0.25 19.70
N ILE A 105 9.59 -0.08 19.37
CA ILE A 105 10.22 -0.69 18.20
C ILE A 105 10.93 -1.95 18.66
N PHE A 106 10.38 -3.12 18.30
CA PHE A 106 10.91 -4.41 18.69
C PHE A 106 11.65 -5.09 17.55
N PRO A 107 12.84 -5.67 17.79
CA PRO A 107 13.45 -6.56 16.80
C PRO A 107 12.57 -7.80 16.62
N THR A 108 12.55 -8.33 15.40
CA THR A 108 11.90 -9.61 15.10
C THR A 108 12.94 -10.72 14.94
N GLU A 109 12.50 -11.98 14.82
CA GLU A 109 13.37 -13.09 14.44
C GLU A 109 13.79 -13.06 12.97
N TYR A 110 13.22 -12.15 12.16
CA TYR A 110 13.52 -12.00 10.75
C TYR A 110 14.62 -10.96 10.55
N GLU A 111 15.61 -11.34 9.73
CA GLU A 111 16.76 -10.50 9.47
C GLU A 111 16.33 -9.13 8.94
N ASN A 112 16.94 -8.06 9.49
CA ASN A 112 16.70 -6.66 9.12
C ASN A 112 15.26 -6.15 9.33
N VAL A 113 14.39 -6.88 10.03
CA VAL A 113 13.00 -6.48 10.26
C VAL A 113 12.75 -6.18 11.72
N SER A 114 12.21 -4.98 12.01
CA SER A 114 11.69 -4.57 13.31
C SER A 114 10.18 -4.33 13.23
N PHE A 115 9.50 -4.47 14.36
CA PHE A 115 8.06 -4.41 14.46
C PHE A 115 7.60 -3.38 15.49
N ILE A 116 6.59 -2.58 15.13
CA ILE A 116 5.83 -1.70 16.03
C ILE A 116 4.42 -2.26 16.16
N ALA A 117 4.04 -2.70 17.33
CA ALA A 117 2.71 -3.24 17.56
C ALA A 117 1.65 -2.15 17.68
N GLY A 118 0.45 -2.42 17.16
CA GLY A 118 -0.73 -1.64 17.48
C GLY A 118 -1.42 -2.29 18.68
N ASP A 119 -1.30 -1.73 19.86
CA ASP A 119 -2.02 -2.23 21.02
C ASP A 119 -3.47 -1.71 20.97
N SER A 120 -4.38 -2.60 20.60
CA SER A 120 -5.82 -2.32 20.42
C SER A 120 -6.60 -2.30 21.75
N GLU A 121 -5.95 -2.53 22.89
CA GLU A 121 -6.63 -2.67 24.19
C GLU A 121 -7.01 -1.33 24.84
N ILE A 122 -6.60 -0.19 24.27
CA ILE A 122 -6.92 1.12 24.82
C ILE A 122 -8.25 1.63 24.26
N PRO A 123 -9.33 1.70 25.06
CA PRO A 123 -10.62 2.18 24.59
C PRO A 123 -10.55 3.62 24.07
N GLY A 124 -11.09 3.87 22.87
CA GLY A 124 -11.17 5.21 22.27
C GLY A 124 -10.03 5.61 21.34
N LEU A 125 -9.01 4.76 21.12
CA LEU A 125 -7.90 5.01 20.18
C LEU A 125 -8.22 4.77 18.71
N THR A 126 -9.45 4.41 18.37
CA THR A 126 -9.87 4.22 16.96
C THR A 126 -9.75 5.49 16.10
N SER A 127 -9.62 6.67 16.71
CA SER A 127 -9.37 7.92 16.01
C SER A 127 -8.30 8.77 16.72
N LEU A 128 -7.16 8.98 16.05
CA LEU A 128 -6.10 9.82 16.57
C LEU A 128 -6.50 11.30 16.59
N LYS A 129 -6.19 12.00 17.68
CA LYS A 129 -6.20 13.47 17.70
C LYS A 129 -5.15 13.98 16.73
N VAL A 130 -5.37 15.19 16.17
CA VAL A 130 -4.43 15.80 15.21
C VAL A 130 -3.02 15.94 15.79
N SER A 131 -2.89 16.29 17.07
CA SER A 131 -1.60 16.38 17.77
C SER A 131 -0.87 15.03 17.83
N GLN A 132 -1.57 13.95 18.23
CA GLN A 132 -1.05 12.60 18.33
C GLN A 132 -0.62 12.09 16.95
N LYS A 133 -1.43 12.30 15.92
CA LYS A 133 -1.08 11.95 14.55
C LYS A 133 0.20 12.66 14.09
N ASN A 134 0.29 13.98 14.29
CA ASN A 134 1.45 14.77 13.88
C ASN A 134 2.72 14.38 14.66
N GLU A 135 2.57 14.00 15.92
CA GLU A 135 3.66 13.52 16.75
C GLU A 135 4.17 12.16 16.25
N LEU A 136 3.26 11.22 15.97
CA LEU A 136 3.58 9.91 15.42
C LEU A 136 4.33 10.04 14.07
N ILE A 137 3.84 10.89 13.17
CA ILE A 137 4.50 11.15 11.87
C ILE A 137 5.91 11.72 12.06
N ARG A 138 6.10 12.66 13.01
CA ARG A 138 7.44 13.21 13.30
C ARG A 138 8.40 12.15 13.79
N ASN A 139 7.93 11.20 14.58
CA ASN A 139 8.77 10.11 15.09
C ASN A 139 9.02 9.03 14.04
N PHE A 140 8.06 8.73 13.18
CA PHE A 140 8.30 7.88 12.01
C PHE A 140 9.46 8.39 11.16
N ASN A 141 9.51 9.71 10.89
CA ASN A 141 10.59 10.31 10.11
C ASN A 141 11.99 10.28 10.78
N LYS A 142 12.08 9.87 12.05
CA LYS A 142 13.37 9.70 12.78
C LYS A 142 13.86 8.26 12.80
N ILE A 143 13.07 7.31 12.31
CA ILE A 143 13.42 5.90 12.26
C ILE A 143 14.59 5.71 11.30
N ASP A 144 15.65 5.04 11.75
CA ASP A 144 16.78 4.61 10.90
C ASP A 144 16.42 3.28 10.21
N ALA A 145 15.77 3.39 9.05
CA ALA A 145 15.42 2.27 8.20
C ALA A 145 15.39 2.68 6.73
N ASP A 146 15.48 1.72 5.82
CA ASP A 146 15.28 1.93 4.38
C ASP A 146 13.77 2.01 4.07
N TYR A 147 12.97 1.20 4.76
CA TYR A 147 11.52 1.13 4.58
C TYR A 147 10.76 1.17 5.90
N LEU A 148 9.68 1.94 5.91
CA LEU A 148 8.65 1.90 6.95
C LEU A 148 7.34 1.44 6.31
N ILE A 149 6.91 0.21 6.59
CA ILE A 149 5.62 -0.32 6.14
C ILE A 149 4.57 -0.02 7.19
N LEU A 150 3.49 0.63 6.79
CA LEU A 150 2.36 0.96 7.66
C LEU A 150 1.17 0.05 7.30
N ASP A 151 0.86 -0.95 8.13
CA ASP A 151 -0.35 -1.75 7.98
C ASP A 151 -1.54 -0.97 8.52
N LEU A 152 -2.30 -0.32 7.63
CA LEU A 152 -3.40 0.56 8.00
C LEU A 152 -4.69 -0.25 8.24
N GLY A 153 -5.59 0.27 9.06
CA GLY A 153 -6.94 -0.28 9.18
C GLY A 153 -7.71 -0.25 7.85
N ALA A 154 -8.76 -1.04 7.75
CA ALA A 154 -9.64 -1.02 6.58
C ALA A 154 -10.61 0.16 6.62
N GLY A 155 -11.01 0.66 5.45
CA GLY A 155 -12.02 1.70 5.31
C GLY A 155 -11.45 3.09 5.05
N THR A 156 -12.27 4.13 5.28
CA THR A 156 -12.01 5.51 4.83
C THR A 156 -12.03 6.54 5.97
N HIS A 157 -11.66 6.11 7.18
CA HIS A 157 -11.48 7.04 8.30
C HIS A 157 -10.38 8.06 8.00
N LEU A 158 -10.55 9.30 8.46
CA LEU A 158 -9.62 10.40 8.16
C LEU A 158 -8.18 10.08 8.55
N THR A 159 -7.97 9.39 9.66
CA THR A 159 -6.63 8.95 10.09
C THR A 159 -5.98 8.02 9.08
N ILE A 160 -6.75 7.05 8.55
CA ILE A 160 -6.26 6.10 7.53
C ILE A 160 -5.87 6.85 6.25
N LEU A 161 -6.75 7.77 5.79
CA LEU A 161 -6.48 8.58 4.60
C LEU A 161 -5.25 9.48 4.78
N ASP A 162 -5.09 10.10 5.96
CA ASP A 162 -3.92 10.94 6.26
C ASP A 162 -2.62 10.12 6.31
N MET A 163 -2.66 8.91 6.91
CA MET A 163 -1.49 8.01 6.94
C MET A 163 -1.17 7.46 5.53
N PHE A 164 -2.18 7.20 4.72
CA PHE A 164 -1.97 6.77 3.34
C PHE A 164 -1.31 7.87 2.48
N LEU A 165 -1.65 9.13 2.72
CA LEU A 165 -1.07 10.29 2.04
C LEU A 165 0.35 10.67 2.51
N LEU A 166 0.96 9.91 3.43
CA LEU A 166 2.38 10.08 3.79
C LEU A 166 3.33 9.65 2.67
N SER A 167 2.83 8.88 1.71
CA SER A 167 3.60 8.41 0.56
C SER A 167 2.84 8.69 -0.74
N PRO A 168 3.53 9.07 -1.81
CA PRO A 168 2.91 9.15 -3.13
C PRO A 168 2.63 7.77 -3.73
N GLN A 169 3.25 6.71 -3.20
CA GLN A 169 3.21 5.34 -3.74
C GLN A 169 2.67 4.32 -2.72
N GLY A 170 1.65 4.71 -1.96
CA GLY A 170 0.96 3.78 -1.05
C GLY A 170 0.32 2.59 -1.80
N ILE A 171 0.26 1.44 -1.15
CA ILE A 171 -0.28 0.20 -1.74
C ILE A 171 -1.74 0.03 -1.34
N VAL A 172 -2.62 -0.15 -2.32
CA VAL A 172 -4.03 -0.53 -2.11
C VAL A 172 -4.18 -2.02 -2.39
N VAL A 173 -4.57 -2.78 -1.38
CA VAL A 173 -4.88 -4.21 -1.53
C VAL A 173 -6.37 -4.39 -1.75
N THR A 174 -6.73 -5.18 -2.76
CA THR A 174 -8.13 -5.53 -3.06
C THR A 174 -8.25 -7.00 -3.44
N ALA A 175 -9.49 -7.47 -3.63
CA ALA A 175 -9.79 -8.84 -4.05
C ALA A 175 -10.73 -8.81 -5.27
N PRO A 176 -10.86 -9.90 -6.06
CA PRO A 176 -11.64 -9.92 -7.30
C PRO A 176 -13.16 -9.94 -7.09
N THR A 177 -13.64 -9.66 -5.90
CA THR A 177 -15.08 -9.54 -5.63
C THR A 177 -15.59 -8.15 -6.00
N VAL A 178 -16.86 -8.06 -6.45
CA VAL A 178 -17.47 -6.78 -6.83
C VAL A 178 -17.39 -5.75 -5.69
N THR A 179 -17.66 -6.17 -4.47
CA THR A 179 -17.63 -5.28 -3.30
C THR A 179 -16.23 -4.80 -2.97
N ALA A 180 -15.21 -5.66 -3.03
CA ALA A 180 -13.84 -5.27 -2.77
C ALA A 180 -13.29 -4.32 -3.85
N THR A 181 -13.58 -4.61 -5.13
CA THR A 181 -13.22 -3.76 -6.27
C THR A 181 -13.83 -2.36 -6.14
N LEU A 182 -15.14 -2.28 -5.84
CA LEU A 182 -15.83 -1.01 -5.64
C LEU A 182 -15.24 -0.24 -4.44
N ASN A 183 -15.02 -0.92 -3.32
CA ASN A 183 -14.47 -0.28 -2.12
C ASN A 183 -13.01 0.18 -2.32
N GLY A 184 -12.21 -0.53 -3.12
CA GLY A 184 -10.86 -0.08 -3.51
C GLY A 184 -10.90 1.24 -4.29
N TYR A 185 -11.79 1.34 -5.28
CA TYR A 185 -12.04 2.60 -5.99
C TYR A 185 -12.53 3.71 -5.06
N LEU A 186 -13.53 3.42 -4.20
CA LEU A 186 -14.06 4.41 -3.25
C LEU A 186 -13.00 4.88 -2.23
N PHE A 187 -12.10 3.99 -1.83
CA PHE A 187 -10.97 4.36 -0.99
C PHE A 187 -10.10 5.41 -1.69
N LEU A 188 -9.66 5.15 -2.93
CA LEU A 188 -8.84 6.09 -3.71
C LEU A 188 -9.58 7.41 -3.97
N LYS A 189 -10.88 7.36 -4.24
CA LYS A 189 -11.70 8.57 -4.34
C LYS A 189 -11.65 9.41 -3.07
N ASN A 190 -11.80 8.80 -1.89
CA ASN A 190 -11.71 9.50 -0.61
C ASN A 190 -10.30 10.02 -0.34
N VAL A 191 -9.25 9.31 -0.77
CA VAL A 191 -7.85 9.78 -0.69
C VAL A 191 -7.68 11.07 -1.51
N VAL A 192 -8.19 11.13 -2.75
CA VAL A 192 -8.12 12.33 -3.60
C VAL A 192 -8.88 13.50 -2.95
N PHE A 193 -10.08 13.26 -2.42
CA PHE A 193 -10.79 14.31 -1.66
C PHE A 193 -10.03 14.79 -0.43
N ARG A 194 -9.43 13.84 0.32
CA ARG A 194 -8.61 14.19 1.48
C ARG A 194 -7.39 15.02 1.08
N MET A 195 -6.76 14.68 -0.05
CA MET A 195 -5.66 15.47 -0.63
C MET A 195 -6.08 16.91 -0.94
N MET A 196 -7.28 17.12 -1.52
CA MET A 196 -7.83 18.48 -1.74
C MET A 196 -7.95 19.25 -0.42
N TYR A 197 -8.58 18.66 0.59
CA TYR A 197 -8.74 19.29 1.91
C TYR A 197 -7.41 19.58 2.60
N ASN A 198 -6.39 18.74 2.39
CA ASN A 198 -5.04 18.96 2.93
C ASN A 198 -4.26 20.01 2.13
N THR A 199 -4.64 20.28 0.88
CA THR A 199 -3.99 21.25 0.00
C THR A 199 -4.59 22.65 0.17
N PHE A 200 -5.92 22.73 0.24
CA PHE A 200 -6.61 24.02 0.28
C PHE A 200 -6.58 24.59 1.70
N LYS A 201 -6.09 25.83 1.81
CA LYS A 201 -6.08 26.54 3.08
C LYS A 201 -7.51 26.74 3.58
N LYS A 202 -7.76 26.42 4.84
CA LYS A 202 -9.07 26.62 5.47
C LYS A 202 -9.52 28.08 5.31
N GLY A 203 -10.74 28.28 4.77
CA GLY A 203 -11.30 29.60 4.48
C GLY A 203 -10.89 30.18 3.12
N SER A 204 -10.04 29.52 2.30
CA SER A 204 -9.81 29.91 0.91
C SER A 204 -11.06 29.72 0.06
N LYS A 205 -11.10 30.34 -1.13
CA LYS A 205 -12.21 30.17 -2.07
C LYS A 205 -12.38 28.70 -2.48
N ALA A 206 -11.29 27.99 -2.77
CA ALA A 206 -11.33 26.56 -3.08
C ALA A 206 -11.86 25.72 -1.92
N TYR A 207 -11.42 25.99 -0.69
CA TYR A 207 -11.92 25.27 0.50
C TYR A 207 -13.42 25.48 0.71
N ASN A 208 -13.89 26.73 0.63
CA ASN A 208 -15.29 27.07 0.82
C ASN A 208 -16.17 26.45 -0.28
N TYR A 209 -15.68 26.42 -1.51
CA TYR A 209 -16.35 25.76 -2.63
C TYR A 209 -16.55 24.27 -2.37
N LEU A 210 -15.52 23.55 -1.86
CA LEU A 210 -15.66 22.16 -1.46
C LEU A 210 -16.67 21.96 -0.32
N GLU A 211 -16.68 22.84 0.67
CA GLU A 211 -17.65 22.78 1.78
C GLU A 211 -19.10 23.03 1.30
N GLU A 212 -19.31 23.87 0.31
CA GLU A 212 -20.61 24.06 -0.32
C GLU A 212 -21.07 22.81 -1.06
N LEU A 213 -20.18 22.19 -1.86
CA LEU A 213 -20.48 20.94 -2.54
C LEU A 213 -20.79 19.80 -1.57
N LYS A 214 -20.18 19.80 -0.40
CA LYS A 214 -20.41 18.78 0.63
C LYS A 214 -21.81 18.86 1.24
N LYS A 215 -22.45 20.03 1.25
CA LYS A 215 -23.83 20.18 1.74
C LYS A 215 -24.83 19.41 0.89
N ASP A 216 -24.53 19.23 -0.39
CA ASP A 216 -25.28 18.35 -1.28
C ASP A 216 -24.57 17.00 -1.44
N SER A 217 -24.89 16.07 -0.52
CA SER A 217 -24.28 14.73 -0.49
C SER A 217 -24.51 13.92 -1.77
N SER A 218 -25.59 14.20 -2.53
CA SER A 218 -25.88 13.53 -3.80
C SER A 218 -24.90 13.98 -4.90
N SER A 219 -24.54 15.23 -4.90
CA SER A 219 -23.55 15.82 -5.82
C SER A 219 -22.15 15.27 -5.58
N LEU A 220 -21.71 15.16 -4.32
CA LEU A 220 -20.37 14.59 -4.00
C LEU A 220 -20.20 13.14 -4.43
N GLN A 221 -21.25 12.31 -4.27
CA GLN A 221 -21.17 10.91 -4.69
C GLN A 221 -20.98 10.75 -6.21
N ARG A 222 -21.55 11.65 -7.01
CA ARG A 222 -21.48 11.65 -8.48
C ARG A 222 -20.36 12.51 -9.03
N LEU A 223 -19.54 13.11 -8.16
CA LEU A 223 -18.56 14.11 -8.57
C LEU A 223 -17.48 13.48 -9.45
N TYR A 224 -17.30 14.10 -10.59
CA TYR A 224 -16.25 13.84 -11.56
C TYR A 224 -15.07 14.77 -11.27
N ILE A 225 -13.96 14.22 -10.75
CA ILE A 225 -12.83 15.04 -10.28
C ILE A 225 -12.24 15.93 -11.37
N PRO A 226 -12.04 15.47 -12.62
CA PRO A 226 -11.56 16.36 -13.69
C PRO A 226 -12.44 17.60 -13.89
N LYS A 227 -13.77 17.44 -13.86
CA LYS A 227 -14.69 18.59 -13.95
C LYS A 227 -14.63 19.52 -12.75
N LEU A 228 -14.40 18.94 -11.56
CA LEU A 228 -14.20 19.73 -10.34
C LEU A 228 -12.91 20.56 -10.45
N ILE A 229 -11.84 19.99 -10.99
CA ILE A 229 -10.57 20.69 -11.25
C ILE A 229 -10.80 21.87 -12.20
N GLU A 230 -11.57 21.70 -13.30
CA GLU A 230 -11.94 22.79 -14.21
C GLU A 230 -12.70 23.92 -13.52
N SER A 231 -13.66 23.56 -12.64
CA SER A 231 -14.41 24.55 -11.86
C SER A 231 -13.51 25.30 -10.86
N LEU A 232 -12.58 24.59 -10.23
CA LEU A 232 -11.62 25.17 -9.29
C LEU A 232 -10.61 26.10 -9.97
N ASP A 233 -10.29 25.90 -11.24
CA ASP A 233 -9.45 26.83 -12.02
C ASP A 233 -10.10 28.24 -12.12
N GLN A 234 -11.43 28.30 -12.12
CA GLN A 234 -12.16 29.57 -12.15
C GLN A 234 -12.32 30.20 -10.76
N VAL A 235 -12.41 29.36 -9.70
CA VAL A 235 -12.70 29.79 -8.33
C VAL A 235 -11.43 30.24 -7.61
N ASP A 236 -10.36 29.45 -7.70
CA ASP A 236 -9.09 29.64 -7.00
C ASP A 236 -7.93 28.94 -7.77
N PRO A 237 -7.43 29.61 -8.85
CA PRO A 237 -6.43 29.03 -9.74
C PRO A 237 -5.12 28.61 -9.03
N GLU A 238 -4.67 29.41 -8.04
CA GLU A 238 -3.42 29.14 -7.32
C GLU A 238 -3.52 27.87 -6.46
N ALA A 239 -4.60 27.77 -5.67
CA ALA A 239 -4.84 26.58 -4.86
C ALA A 239 -5.03 25.34 -5.74
N ASN A 240 -5.71 25.49 -6.88
CA ASN A 240 -5.93 24.40 -7.82
C ASN A 240 -4.62 23.97 -8.53
N ALA A 241 -3.74 24.89 -8.88
CA ALA A 241 -2.43 24.56 -9.45
C ALA A 241 -1.59 23.70 -8.46
N LEU A 242 -1.61 24.05 -7.17
CA LEU A 242 -0.94 23.25 -6.14
C LEU A 242 -1.57 21.85 -6.00
N PHE A 243 -2.89 21.75 -6.09
CA PHE A 243 -3.57 20.46 -6.04
C PHE A 243 -3.24 19.61 -7.27
N LYS A 244 -3.29 20.18 -8.49
CA LYS A 244 -2.90 19.49 -9.73
C LYS A 244 -1.47 18.92 -9.63
N LYS A 245 -0.52 19.72 -9.12
CA LYS A 245 0.85 19.26 -8.90
C LYS A 245 0.90 18.07 -7.94
N ARG A 246 0.21 18.13 -6.79
CA ARG A 246 0.18 17.02 -5.85
C ARG A 246 -0.49 15.77 -6.42
N LEU A 247 -1.52 15.95 -7.23
CA LEU A 247 -2.21 14.85 -7.88
C LEU A 247 -1.32 14.17 -8.94
N SER A 248 -0.55 14.95 -9.71
CA SER A 248 0.40 14.42 -10.70
C SER A 248 1.62 13.72 -10.08
N GLU A 249 1.95 14.00 -8.82
CA GLU A 249 3.00 13.33 -8.07
C GLU A 249 2.49 12.08 -7.31
N PHE A 250 1.17 11.84 -7.30
CA PHE A 250 0.55 10.78 -6.53
C PHE A 250 0.22 9.57 -7.40
N HIS A 251 1.00 8.49 -7.25
CA HIS A 251 0.95 7.25 -8.04
C HIS A 251 0.75 6.04 -7.13
N PRO A 252 -0.46 5.85 -6.59
CA PRO A 252 -0.73 4.71 -5.72
C PRO A 252 -0.64 3.40 -6.49
N ARG A 253 -0.27 2.36 -5.76
CA ARG A 253 -0.02 1.02 -6.27
C ARG A 253 -1.15 0.08 -5.91
N LEU A 254 -1.44 -0.85 -6.79
CA LEU A 254 -2.49 -1.85 -6.61
C LEU A 254 -1.89 -3.24 -6.48
N VAL A 255 -2.38 -4.02 -5.51
CA VAL A 255 -2.18 -5.47 -5.43
C VAL A 255 -3.54 -6.13 -5.44
N LEU A 256 -3.76 -7.02 -6.42
CA LEU A 256 -4.95 -7.84 -6.49
C LEU A 256 -4.69 -9.19 -5.82
N ASN A 257 -5.25 -9.38 -4.64
CA ASN A 257 -5.07 -10.59 -3.84
C ASN A 257 -6.28 -11.53 -3.96
N MET A 258 -6.05 -12.81 -3.64
CA MET A 258 -7.11 -13.84 -3.62
C MET A 258 -7.75 -14.08 -4.98
N ILE A 259 -6.98 -14.05 -6.08
CA ILE A 259 -7.48 -14.46 -7.38
C ILE A 259 -7.56 -15.98 -7.45
N ASP A 260 -8.55 -16.49 -8.17
CA ASP A 260 -8.74 -17.93 -8.38
C ASP A 260 -8.47 -18.32 -9.85
N ASP A 261 -8.71 -17.38 -10.77
CA ASP A 261 -8.54 -17.53 -12.23
C ASP A 261 -7.77 -16.31 -12.78
N PRO A 262 -6.92 -16.47 -13.82
CA PRO A 262 -6.23 -15.33 -14.44
C PRO A 262 -7.17 -14.21 -14.91
N LYS A 263 -8.40 -14.54 -15.33
CA LYS A 263 -9.42 -13.57 -15.72
C LYS A 263 -9.85 -12.63 -14.60
N ASP A 264 -9.57 -12.98 -13.35
CA ASP A 264 -9.83 -12.11 -12.21
C ASP A 264 -8.95 -10.83 -12.27
N ALA A 265 -7.80 -10.88 -12.95
CA ALA A 265 -6.95 -9.71 -13.18
C ALA A 265 -7.68 -8.56 -13.92
N ASP A 266 -8.72 -8.86 -14.71
CA ASP A 266 -9.61 -7.86 -15.32
C ASP A 266 -10.27 -6.91 -14.30
N ARG A 267 -10.39 -7.34 -13.04
CA ARG A 267 -10.92 -6.49 -11.97
C ARG A 267 -9.99 -5.32 -11.65
N ALA A 268 -8.68 -5.54 -11.68
CA ALA A 268 -7.69 -4.48 -11.51
C ALA A 268 -7.80 -3.45 -12.64
N GLN A 269 -7.95 -3.89 -13.89
CA GLN A 269 -8.16 -3.00 -15.04
C GLN A 269 -9.43 -2.14 -14.91
N LYS A 270 -10.50 -2.68 -14.32
CA LYS A 270 -11.72 -1.90 -14.07
C LYS A 270 -11.49 -0.80 -13.04
N ILE A 271 -10.73 -1.07 -11.97
CA ILE A 271 -10.36 -0.06 -10.97
C ILE A 271 -9.53 1.03 -11.66
N ARG A 272 -8.50 0.65 -12.40
CA ARG A 272 -7.63 1.56 -13.13
C ARG A 272 -8.42 2.50 -14.04
N ARG A 273 -9.24 1.95 -14.94
CA ARG A 273 -10.06 2.75 -15.86
C ARG A 273 -10.98 3.72 -15.11
N SER A 274 -11.58 3.27 -14.00
CA SER A 274 -12.41 4.14 -13.18
C SER A 274 -11.59 5.25 -12.52
N CYS A 275 -10.39 4.97 -12.03
CA CYS A 275 -9.50 5.97 -11.45
C CYS A 275 -9.03 6.99 -12.49
N GLN A 276 -8.59 6.55 -13.66
CA GLN A 276 -8.21 7.44 -14.77
C GLN A 276 -9.40 8.31 -15.20
N GLN A 277 -10.56 7.69 -15.46
CA GLN A 277 -11.72 8.39 -15.98
C GLN A 277 -12.33 9.36 -14.96
N TYR A 278 -12.52 8.95 -13.70
CA TYR A 278 -13.30 9.71 -12.73
C TYR A 278 -12.46 10.48 -11.70
N LEU A 279 -11.19 10.09 -11.52
CA LEU A 279 -10.31 10.74 -10.54
C LEU A 279 -9.15 11.49 -11.20
N GLY A 280 -8.85 11.22 -12.49
CA GLY A 280 -7.63 11.70 -13.14
C GLY A 280 -6.37 11.13 -12.49
N LEU A 281 -6.43 9.87 -12.05
CA LEU A 281 -5.39 9.21 -11.28
C LEU A 281 -4.90 7.96 -11.99
N ASP A 282 -3.59 7.88 -12.22
CA ASP A 282 -2.93 6.68 -12.73
C ASP A 282 -2.53 5.76 -11.57
N LEU A 283 -2.64 4.44 -11.82
CA LEU A 283 -2.28 3.39 -10.88
C LEU A 283 -1.15 2.54 -11.45
N GLU A 284 -0.26 2.07 -10.60
CA GLU A 284 0.70 1.03 -10.92
C GLU A 284 0.20 -0.32 -10.36
N HIS A 285 0.26 -1.39 -11.14
CA HIS A 285 -0.13 -2.74 -10.69
C HIS A 285 1.12 -3.50 -10.25
N LEU A 286 1.32 -3.65 -8.94
CA LEU A 286 2.50 -4.36 -8.40
C LEU A 286 2.44 -5.88 -8.65
N GLY A 287 1.24 -6.46 -8.70
CA GLY A 287 1.10 -7.89 -8.99
C GLY A 287 -0.18 -8.49 -8.47
N VAL A 288 -0.32 -9.78 -8.72
CA VAL A 288 -1.45 -10.61 -8.31
C VAL A 288 -0.99 -11.67 -7.32
N ILE A 289 -1.88 -12.07 -6.41
CA ILE A 289 -1.62 -13.14 -5.45
C ILE A 289 -2.81 -14.11 -5.52
N TYR A 290 -2.51 -15.37 -5.81
CA TYR A 290 -3.52 -16.43 -5.84
C TYR A 290 -4.02 -16.77 -4.43
N ARG A 291 -5.32 -17.11 -4.34
CA ARG A 291 -5.88 -17.72 -3.14
C ARG A 291 -5.20 -19.08 -2.91
N ASP A 292 -4.71 -19.28 -1.70
CA ASP A 292 -4.03 -20.51 -1.32
C ASP A 292 -4.32 -20.85 0.16
N THR A 293 -4.72 -22.07 0.44
CA THR A 293 -4.92 -22.58 1.80
C THR A 293 -3.63 -22.66 2.61
N LEU A 294 -2.48 -22.55 1.92
CA LEU A 294 -1.17 -22.47 2.56
C LEU A 294 -1.08 -21.31 3.56
N GLN A 295 -1.79 -20.22 3.30
CA GLN A 295 -1.88 -19.08 4.20
C GLN A 295 -2.46 -19.48 5.57
N ASP A 296 -3.54 -20.28 5.58
CA ASP A 296 -4.16 -20.71 6.84
C ASP A 296 -3.25 -21.67 7.60
N LYS A 297 -2.54 -22.56 6.86
CA LYS A 297 -1.55 -23.48 7.43
C LYS A 297 -0.35 -22.73 8.02
N ALA A 298 0.14 -21.71 7.32
CA ALA A 298 1.23 -20.86 7.79
C ALA A 298 0.83 -20.08 9.06
N LEU A 299 -0.37 -19.49 9.07
CA LEU A 299 -0.92 -18.78 10.23
C LEU A 299 -1.11 -19.70 11.44
N ALA A 300 -1.62 -20.92 11.22
CA ALA A 300 -1.74 -21.93 12.28
C ALA A 300 -0.37 -22.34 12.84
N ALA A 301 0.66 -22.39 12.00
CA ALA A 301 2.05 -22.63 12.40
C ALA A 301 2.74 -21.40 13.01
N ARG A 302 2.06 -20.25 13.10
CA ARG A 302 2.61 -18.94 13.50
C ARG A 302 3.85 -18.53 12.69
N LEU A 303 3.80 -18.75 11.38
CA LEU A 303 4.87 -18.38 10.47
C LEU A 303 4.30 -17.55 9.30
N PRO A 304 4.99 -16.52 8.83
CA PRO A 304 4.68 -15.87 7.55
C PRO A 304 4.79 -16.88 6.40
N VAL A 305 3.96 -16.72 5.39
CA VAL A 305 3.89 -17.66 4.26
C VAL A 305 5.24 -17.86 3.57
N ILE A 306 5.98 -16.77 3.35
CA ILE A 306 7.32 -16.85 2.69
C ILE A 306 8.37 -17.56 3.55
N ARG A 307 8.15 -17.71 4.85
CA ARG A 307 8.99 -18.51 5.74
C ARG A 307 8.50 -19.95 5.83
N TYR A 308 7.18 -20.15 5.82
CA TYR A 308 6.57 -21.47 5.89
C TYR A 308 6.85 -22.29 4.61
N LYS A 309 6.66 -21.69 3.43
CA LYS A 309 6.96 -22.34 2.12
C LYS A 309 7.42 -21.28 1.10
N PRO A 310 8.71 -20.90 1.10
CA PRO A 310 9.25 -19.84 0.23
C PRO A 310 9.00 -20.07 -1.26
N GLN A 311 9.05 -21.32 -1.71
CA GLN A 311 8.91 -21.72 -3.12
C GLN A 311 7.44 -21.88 -3.54
N SER A 312 6.48 -21.53 -2.68
CA SER A 312 5.07 -21.53 -3.06
C SER A 312 4.75 -20.41 -4.04
N ILE A 313 3.69 -20.58 -4.83
CA ILE A 313 3.22 -19.56 -5.78
C ILE A 313 2.94 -18.24 -5.06
N ILE A 314 2.27 -18.30 -3.90
CA ILE A 314 2.03 -17.10 -3.07
C ILE A 314 3.35 -16.48 -2.57
N GLY A 315 4.35 -17.29 -2.21
CA GLY A 315 5.68 -16.83 -1.82
C GLY A 315 6.39 -16.11 -2.97
N GLN A 316 6.41 -16.71 -4.15
CA GLN A 316 7.04 -16.13 -5.34
C GLN A 316 6.35 -14.82 -5.78
N ALA A 317 5.02 -14.75 -5.73
CA ALA A 317 4.29 -13.53 -6.01
C ALA A 317 4.70 -12.38 -5.05
N ILE A 318 4.87 -12.67 -3.77
CA ILE A 318 5.32 -11.67 -2.78
C ILE A 318 6.76 -11.22 -3.06
N TYR A 319 7.66 -12.13 -3.43
CA TYR A 319 9.04 -11.77 -3.80
C TYR A 319 9.07 -10.88 -5.03
N ARG A 320 8.28 -11.16 -6.08
CA ARG A 320 8.16 -10.27 -7.25
C ARG A 320 7.65 -8.88 -6.88
N ILE A 321 6.65 -8.79 -5.99
CA ILE A 321 6.14 -7.51 -5.48
C ILE A 321 7.26 -6.76 -4.74
N ALA A 322 8.03 -7.43 -3.88
CA ALA A 322 9.14 -6.82 -3.16
C ALA A 322 10.24 -6.31 -4.11
N GLU A 323 10.56 -7.09 -5.14
CA GLU A 323 11.53 -6.71 -6.17
C GLU A 323 11.08 -5.45 -6.93
N LYS A 324 9.82 -5.36 -7.36
CA LYS A 324 9.26 -4.17 -8.01
C LYS A 324 9.29 -2.95 -7.08
N VAL A 325 9.05 -3.13 -5.78
CA VAL A 325 9.20 -2.05 -4.78
C VAL A 325 10.63 -1.55 -4.73
N ILE A 326 11.63 -2.43 -4.71
CA ILE A 326 13.06 -2.06 -4.70
C ILE A 326 13.45 -1.36 -6.02
N GLN A 327 13.04 -1.90 -7.17
CA GLN A 327 13.35 -1.33 -8.49
C GLN A 327 12.81 0.09 -8.64
N SER A 328 11.67 0.39 -8.05
CA SER A 328 11.09 1.74 -8.10
C SER A 328 11.92 2.83 -7.39
N GLU A 329 12.89 2.45 -6.55
CA GLU A 329 13.84 3.41 -5.95
C GLU A 329 14.75 4.03 -7.00
N THR A 330 15.15 3.25 -7.99
CA THR A 330 16.12 3.65 -9.03
C THR A 330 15.48 4.46 -10.16
N LEU A 331 14.19 4.24 -10.42
CA LEU A 331 13.48 4.89 -11.54
C LEU A 331 13.14 6.38 -11.33
N LYS A 332 13.26 6.88 -10.10
CA LYS A 332 12.93 8.29 -9.76
C LYS A 332 13.92 9.34 -10.27
N PHE A 333 15.02 8.93 -10.90
CA PHE A 333 16.11 9.82 -11.34
C PHE A 333 16.15 10.05 -12.86
N ASP A 334 15.19 9.51 -13.60
CA ASP A 334 15.14 9.68 -15.05
C ASP A 334 14.05 10.70 -15.41
N ASP A 335 14.45 11.87 -15.91
CA ASP A 335 13.53 12.96 -16.29
C ASP A 335 12.61 12.58 -17.49
N ASP A 336 12.92 11.49 -18.20
CA ASP A 336 12.15 10.98 -19.36
C ASP A 336 11.17 9.85 -18.98
N TYR A 337 10.93 9.59 -17.69
CA TYR A 337 10.04 8.51 -17.25
C TYR A 337 8.57 8.82 -17.53
N ASP A 338 8.00 8.18 -18.54
CA ASP A 338 6.57 8.28 -18.86
C ASP A 338 5.75 7.38 -17.92
N ILE A 339 5.15 8.02 -16.92
CA ILE A 339 4.33 7.38 -15.86
C ILE A 339 3.14 6.63 -16.47
N THR A 340 2.52 7.16 -17.53
CA THR A 340 1.37 6.53 -18.16
C THR A 340 1.79 5.24 -18.86
N GLN A 341 2.90 5.25 -19.57
CA GLN A 341 3.46 4.05 -20.21
C GLN A 341 3.89 3.02 -19.17
N ALA A 342 4.53 3.45 -18.10
CA ALA A 342 4.91 2.57 -16.99
C ALA A 342 3.68 1.94 -16.30
N SER A 343 2.61 2.72 -16.11
CA SER A 343 1.34 2.21 -15.64
C SER A 343 0.78 1.14 -16.59
N ASP A 344 0.72 1.40 -17.90
CA ASP A 344 0.23 0.43 -18.89
C ASP A 344 1.02 -0.88 -18.83
N THR A 345 2.33 -0.79 -18.89
CA THR A 345 3.25 -1.95 -18.81
C THR A 345 3.05 -2.73 -17.52
N SER A 346 2.84 -2.07 -16.38
CA SER A 346 2.67 -2.75 -15.09
C SER A 346 1.43 -3.65 -15.06
N PHE A 347 0.34 -3.25 -15.73
CA PHE A 347 -0.88 -4.06 -15.84
C PHE A 347 -0.72 -5.23 -16.81
N GLU A 348 0.04 -5.05 -17.89
CA GLU A 348 0.37 -6.14 -18.82
C GLU A 348 1.22 -7.21 -18.14
N VAL A 349 2.30 -6.81 -17.48
CA VAL A 349 3.16 -7.70 -16.70
C VAL A 349 2.39 -8.45 -15.61
N ALA A 350 1.50 -7.79 -14.89
CA ALA A 350 0.69 -8.45 -13.87
C ALA A 350 -0.28 -9.49 -14.47
N ASN A 351 -0.79 -9.28 -15.68
CA ASN A 351 -1.61 -10.26 -16.38
C ASN A 351 -0.77 -11.48 -16.85
N GLU A 352 0.46 -11.25 -17.33
CA GLU A 352 1.39 -12.34 -17.68
C GLU A 352 1.73 -13.16 -16.44
N GLU A 353 2.11 -12.50 -15.33
CA GLU A 353 2.37 -13.16 -14.04
C GLU A 353 1.16 -13.99 -13.57
N ALA A 354 -0.06 -13.50 -13.74
CA ALA A 354 -1.27 -14.25 -13.39
C ALA A 354 -1.40 -15.56 -14.20
N ASN A 355 -1.12 -15.52 -15.50
CA ASN A 355 -1.18 -16.70 -16.37
C ASN A 355 -0.07 -17.70 -16.05
N ASP A 356 1.14 -17.21 -15.78
CA ASP A 356 2.29 -18.05 -15.44
C ASP A 356 2.08 -18.76 -14.10
N ASP A 357 1.64 -18.03 -13.08
CA ASP A 357 1.32 -18.59 -11.76
C ASP A 357 0.19 -19.62 -11.84
N PHE A 358 -0.82 -19.38 -12.68
CA PHE A 358 -1.89 -20.35 -12.91
C PHE A 358 -1.38 -21.63 -13.57
N SER A 359 -0.54 -21.48 -14.59
CA SER A 359 0.07 -22.60 -15.29
C SER A 359 0.93 -23.46 -14.35
N GLN A 360 1.71 -22.83 -13.48
CA GLN A 360 2.50 -23.51 -12.45
C GLN A 360 1.60 -24.21 -11.42
N LYS A 361 0.50 -23.57 -11.01
CA LYS A 361 -0.48 -24.16 -10.09
C LYS A 361 -1.13 -25.40 -10.69
N MET A 362 -1.49 -25.35 -11.98
CA MET A 362 -2.07 -26.50 -12.67
C MET A 362 -1.09 -27.63 -12.86
N ALA A 363 0.16 -27.34 -13.26
CA ALA A 363 1.23 -28.33 -13.39
C ALA A 363 1.50 -29.05 -12.05
N TYR A 364 1.52 -28.32 -10.94
CA TYR A 364 1.67 -28.90 -9.61
C TYR A 364 0.51 -29.83 -9.24
N VAL A 365 -0.73 -29.45 -9.55
CA VAL A 365 -1.91 -30.30 -9.33
C VAL A 365 -1.86 -31.57 -10.18
N GLU A 366 -1.43 -31.46 -11.44
CA GLU A 366 -1.26 -32.62 -12.35
C GLU A 366 -0.16 -33.57 -11.83
N GLU A 367 0.96 -33.04 -11.35
CA GLU A 367 2.04 -33.83 -10.73
C GLU A 367 1.54 -34.60 -9.51
N LEU A 368 0.82 -33.93 -8.61
CA LEU A 368 0.24 -34.57 -7.42
C LEU A 368 -0.78 -35.64 -7.79
N ALA A 369 -1.60 -35.41 -8.83
CA ALA A 369 -2.55 -36.40 -9.32
C ALA A 369 -1.82 -37.61 -9.95
N GLY A 370 -0.75 -37.36 -10.72
CA GLY A 370 0.03 -38.40 -11.37
C GLY A 370 0.84 -39.30 -10.40
N THR A 371 1.31 -38.73 -9.30
CA THR A 371 2.07 -39.45 -8.26
C THR A 371 1.21 -40.19 -7.25
N GLY A 372 -0.14 -40.02 -7.30
CA GLY A 372 -1.05 -40.57 -6.28
C GLY A 372 -0.86 -39.97 -4.89
N ALA A 373 -0.17 -38.82 -4.79
CA ALA A 373 0.12 -38.12 -3.54
C ALA A 373 -1.11 -37.34 -3.00
N LEU A 374 -2.13 -37.13 -3.85
CA LEU A 374 -3.41 -36.60 -3.39
C LEU A 374 -4.17 -37.72 -2.67
N THR A 375 -4.26 -37.62 -1.37
CA THR A 375 -5.09 -38.51 -0.59
C THR A 375 -6.58 -38.26 -0.89
N ALA A 376 -7.40 -39.31 -0.82
CA ALA A 376 -8.85 -39.17 -0.94
C ALA A 376 -9.44 -38.14 0.08
N GLY A 377 -8.76 -37.95 1.22
CA GLY A 377 -9.09 -36.94 2.22
C GLY A 377 -8.89 -35.50 1.74
N GLU A 378 -7.75 -35.21 1.11
CA GLU A 378 -7.43 -33.87 0.58
C GLU A 378 -8.34 -33.50 -0.61
N LEU A 379 -8.62 -34.46 -1.49
CA LEU A 379 -9.62 -34.29 -2.55
C LEU A 379 -11.01 -34.01 -1.98
N ALA A 380 -11.43 -34.74 -0.93
CA ALA A 380 -12.74 -34.54 -0.28
C ALA A 380 -12.80 -33.19 0.43
N GLU A 381 -11.70 -32.71 1.04
CA GLU A 381 -11.65 -31.39 1.69
C GLU A 381 -11.70 -30.27 0.66
N THR A 382 -10.97 -30.39 -0.44
CA THR A 382 -11.03 -29.44 -1.57
C THR A 382 -12.43 -29.38 -2.18
N LEU A 383 -13.07 -30.53 -2.40
CA LEU A 383 -14.44 -30.60 -2.89
C LEU A 383 -15.44 -29.98 -1.92
N LYS A 384 -15.30 -30.21 -0.61
CA LYS A 384 -16.14 -29.57 0.41
C LYS A 384 -15.97 -28.05 0.43
N GLN A 385 -14.74 -27.57 0.32
CA GLN A 385 -14.46 -26.14 0.26
C GLN A 385 -15.06 -25.50 -0.99
N GLN A 386 -14.88 -26.11 -2.17
CA GLN A 386 -15.52 -25.65 -3.40
C GLN A 386 -17.07 -25.68 -3.31
N GLN A 387 -17.64 -26.73 -2.71
CA GLN A 387 -19.08 -26.83 -2.50
C GLN A 387 -19.60 -25.72 -1.56
N TYR A 388 -18.85 -25.41 -0.52
CA TYR A 388 -19.17 -24.32 0.38
C TYR A 388 -19.13 -22.96 -0.34
N GLU A 389 -18.09 -22.72 -1.13
CA GLU A 389 -17.93 -21.48 -1.91
C GLU A 389 -19.02 -21.32 -2.97
N ILE A 390 -19.35 -22.39 -3.70
CA ILE A 390 -20.49 -22.43 -4.63
C ILE A 390 -21.81 -22.09 -3.91
N THR A 391 -21.99 -22.59 -2.70
CA THR A 391 -23.19 -22.31 -1.89
C THR A 391 -23.25 -20.84 -1.46
N GLN A 392 -22.14 -20.26 -1.04
CA GLN A 392 -22.00 -18.83 -0.72
C GLN A 392 -22.30 -17.96 -1.95
N LEU A 393 -21.66 -18.25 -3.08
CA LEU A 393 -21.87 -17.53 -4.34
C LEU A 393 -23.32 -17.62 -4.82
N ARG A 394 -23.98 -18.76 -4.65
CA ARG A 394 -25.42 -18.93 -4.97
C ARG A 394 -26.27 -18.06 -4.05
N ALA A 395 -25.99 -18.01 -2.76
CA ALA A 395 -26.70 -17.18 -1.80
C ALA A 395 -26.53 -15.68 -2.11
N GLU A 396 -25.30 -15.23 -2.41
CA GLU A 396 -25.03 -13.85 -2.84
C GLU A 396 -25.74 -13.50 -4.15
N ASN A 397 -25.71 -14.39 -5.15
CA ASN A 397 -26.42 -14.19 -6.41
C ASN A 397 -27.95 -14.10 -6.21
N LEU A 398 -28.50 -14.89 -5.31
CA LEU A 398 -29.94 -14.83 -4.98
C LEU A 398 -30.28 -13.48 -4.33
N LEU A 399 -29.44 -13.00 -3.40
CA LEU A 399 -29.61 -11.71 -2.75
C LEU A 399 -29.47 -10.55 -3.74
N LEU A 400 -28.49 -10.61 -4.65
CA LEU A 400 -28.32 -9.61 -5.72
C LEU A 400 -29.49 -9.58 -6.67
N LYS A 401 -30.01 -10.75 -7.10
CA LYS A 401 -31.22 -10.84 -7.93
C LYS A 401 -32.44 -10.24 -7.23
N LYS A 402 -32.60 -10.50 -5.93
CA LYS A 402 -33.70 -9.91 -5.14
C LYS A 402 -33.57 -8.37 -5.08
N LYS A 403 -32.36 -7.83 -4.82
CA LYS A 403 -32.13 -6.39 -4.83
C LYS A 403 -32.32 -5.74 -6.20
N LEU A 404 -31.96 -6.43 -7.27
CA LEU A 404 -32.21 -5.98 -8.64
C LEU A 404 -33.72 -5.91 -8.95
N LEU A 405 -34.50 -6.92 -8.55
CA LEU A 405 -35.95 -6.92 -8.68
C LEU A 405 -36.62 -5.80 -7.87
N GLU A 406 -36.15 -5.56 -6.64
CA GLU A 406 -36.63 -4.46 -5.81
C GLU A 406 -36.27 -3.08 -6.44
N ALA A 407 -35.08 -2.92 -7.03
CA ALA A 407 -34.70 -1.72 -7.74
C ALA A 407 -35.54 -1.49 -8.99
N ALA A 408 -35.79 -2.57 -9.79
CA ALA A 408 -36.66 -2.51 -10.96
C ALA A 408 -38.10 -2.14 -10.58
N SER A 409 -38.62 -2.68 -9.48
CA SER A 409 -39.97 -2.35 -8.98
C SER A 409 -40.10 -0.87 -8.54
N LYS A 410 -38.97 -0.24 -8.16
CA LYS A 410 -38.90 1.19 -7.82
C LYS A 410 -38.58 2.08 -9.02
N GLY A 411 -38.64 1.57 -10.26
CA GLY A 411 -38.47 2.33 -11.50
C GLY A 411 -37.05 2.58 -11.92
N PHE A 412 -36.06 1.92 -11.31
CA PHE A 412 -34.68 1.97 -11.80
C PHE A 412 -34.56 1.06 -13.04
N LYS A 413 -34.03 1.60 -14.14
CA LYS A 413 -33.63 0.79 -15.29
C LYS A 413 -32.39 0.00 -14.90
N VAL A 414 -32.48 -1.32 -14.93
CA VAL A 414 -31.39 -2.26 -14.68
C VAL A 414 -30.71 -2.62 -16.00
#